data_e38ec2fd456dc4e7797a7c88cef477b7
#
_entry.id   e38ec2fd456dc4e7797a7c88cef477b7
#
_cell.length_a   1.000
_cell.length_b   1.000
_cell.length_c   1.000
_cell.angle_alpha   90.00
_cell.angle_beta   90.00
_cell.angle_gamma   90.00
#
_symmetry.space_group_name_H-M   'P 1'
#
loop_
_entity.id
_entity.type
_entity.pdbx_description
1 polymer ?
#
loop_
_entity_poly.entity_id
_entity_poly.type
_entity_poly.pdbx_seq_one_letter_code
_entity_poly.pdbx_strand_id
1 'polypeptide(L)'
;DYRLAADLGAALAGSGYLVTTGGGPGAMEATNLGAACPADLLKESLDRLRKVVGTANVTAWVQAGLDVVSSWPQGPAHRTIGIPTWFYGHEPPNVFATSIIKYFSNALREDILLNRCRGGIIYLPGQAGTVQEVFQALTGNYYATDEDEVTPLIMFGSHYWSQTLPAWPLLHSMSRDHPHHICLVDTVEQAVAALRRRPSR
;
A
#
# COMPACT_ATOMS: atom_id res chain seq x y z
N ASP A 1 9.22 2.92 9.78
CA ASP A 1 8.37 2.93 8.58
C ASP A 1 7.91 1.53 8.16
N TYR A 2 8.80 0.49 8.15
CA TYR A 2 8.41 -0.89 7.79
C TYR A 2 7.32 -1.44 8.72
N ARG A 3 7.48 -1.25 10.04
CA ARG A 3 6.47 -1.67 11.02
C ARG A 3 5.14 -0.96 10.82
N LEU A 4 5.15 0.35 10.63
CA LEU A 4 3.94 1.14 10.38
C LEU A 4 3.16 0.62 9.18
N ALA A 5 3.86 0.31 8.09
CA ALA A 5 3.25 -0.26 6.88
C ALA A 5 2.66 -1.65 7.13
N ALA A 6 3.32 -2.48 7.96
CA ALA A 6 2.77 -3.77 8.36
C ALA A 6 1.52 -3.63 9.26
N ASP A 7 1.55 -2.74 10.24
CA ASP A 7 0.41 -2.46 11.11
C ASP A 7 -0.79 -1.93 10.27
N LEU A 8 -0.53 -1.09 9.26
CA LEU A 8 -1.54 -0.64 8.31
C LEU A 8 -2.14 -1.80 7.50
N GLY A 9 -1.31 -2.69 6.97
CA GLY A 9 -1.76 -3.88 6.23
C GLY A 9 -2.66 -4.77 7.07
N ALA A 10 -2.27 -5.04 8.32
CA ALA A 10 -3.04 -5.83 9.26
C ALA A 10 -4.42 -5.19 9.59
N ALA A 11 -4.44 -3.87 9.82
CA ALA A 11 -5.67 -3.14 10.11
C ALA A 11 -6.64 -3.11 8.93
N LEU A 12 -6.11 -2.96 7.70
CA LEU A 12 -6.91 -3.00 6.48
C LEU A 12 -7.52 -4.39 6.24
N ALA A 13 -6.70 -5.44 6.33
CA ALA A 13 -7.17 -6.81 6.14
C ALA A 13 -8.18 -7.21 7.24
N GLY A 14 -7.91 -6.87 8.51
CA GLY A 14 -8.84 -7.06 9.61
C GLY A 14 -10.15 -6.26 9.49
N SER A 15 -10.16 -5.21 8.66
CA SER A 15 -11.37 -4.45 8.31
C SER A 15 -12.09 -4.97 7.06
N GLY A 16 -11.64 -6.11 6.50
CA GLY A 16 -12.27 -6.77 5.35
C GLY A 16 -11.81 -6.28 3.98
N TYR A 17 -10.77 -5.43 3.90
CA TYR A 17 -10.22 -4.98 2.62
C TYR A 17 -9.25 -6.02 2.03
N LEU A 18 -9.34 -6.24 0.72
CA LEU A 18 -8.30 -6.95 -0.02
C LEU A 18 -7.13 -6.00 -0.27
N VAL A 19 -6.05 -6.21 0.46
CA VAL A 19 -4.85 -5.37 0.36
C VAL A 19 -4.10 -5.69 -0.93
N THR A 20 -3.86 -4.65 -1.73
CA THR A 20 -3.10 -4.75 -2.98
C THR A 20 -1.99 -3.70 -2.97
N THR A 21 -0.79 -4.08 -3.37
CA THR A 21 0.38 -3.18 -3.45
C THR A 21 1.07 -3.29 -4.80
N GLY A 22 2.00 -2.36 -5.09
CA GLY A 22 2.89 -2.46 -6.25
C GLY A 22 3.88 -3.62 -6.19
N GLY A 23 3.90 -4.43 -5.13
CA GLY A 23 4.67 -5.67 -5.03
C GLY A 23 6.17 -5.52 -4.85
N GLY A 24 6.68 -4.30 -4.68
CA GLY A 24 8.11 -4.04 -4.42
C GLY A 24 8.48 -4.18 -2.94
N PRO A 25 9.78 -4.02 -2.61
CA PRO A 25 10.29 -4.10 -1.26
C PRO A 25 9.88 -2.92 -0.38
N GLY A 26 10.19 -3.00 0.90
CA GLY A 26 9.95 -1.92 1.87
C GLY A 26 8.51 -1.81 2.30
N ALA A 27 7.87 -0.64 2.15
CA ALA A 27 6.52 -0.40 2.63
C ALA A 27 5.47 -1.30 1.95
N MET A 28 5.61 -1.57 0.66
CA MET A 28 4.71 -2.45 -0.10
C MET A 28 4.77 -3.90 0.42
N GLU A 29 5.99 -4.41 0.61
CA GLU A 29 6.23 -5.74 1.19
C GLU A 29 5.69 -5.82 2.62
N ALA A 30 5.99 -4.80 3.45
CA ALA A 30 5.54 -4.75 4.83
C ALA A 30 4.00 -4.73 4.94
N THR A 31 3.34 -4.00 4.04
CA THR A 31 1.87 -3.95 3.99
C THR A 31 1.28 -5.33 3.63
N ASN A 32 1.89 -6.04 2.66
CA ASN A 32 1.48 -7.41 2.35
C ASN A 32 1.76 -8.37 3.53
N LEU A 33 2.93 -8.23 4.20
CA LEU A 33 3.23 -8.99 5.43
C LEU A 33 2.12 -8.80 6.47
N GLY A 34 1.81 -7.56 6.82
CA GLY A 34 0.79 -7.27 7.83
C GLY A 34 -0.59 -7.81 7.46
N ALA A 35 -0.96 -7.70 6.19
CA ALA A 35 -2.25 -8.21 5.70
C ALA A 35 -2.31 -9.75 5.72
N ALA A 36 -1.23 -10.45 5.37
CA ALA A 36 -1.21 -11.91 5.31
C ALA A 36 -0.95 -12.58 6.67
N CYS A 37 -0.20 -11.92 7.56
CA CYS A 37 0.23 -12.50 8.82
C CYS A 37 -0.95 -12.70 9.79
N PRO A 38 -1.06 -13.84 10.48
CA PRO A 38 -1.95 -13.96 11.63
C PRO A 38 -1.66 -12.88 12.67
N ALA A 39 -2.71 -12.25 13.19
CA ALA A 39 -2.59 -11.04 14.01
C ALA A 39 -1.75 -11.25 15.29
N ASP A 40 -1.85 -12.41 15.90
CA ASP A 40 -1.09 -12.81 17.08
C ASP A 40 0.39 -13.06 16.79
N LEU A 41 0.76 -13.31 15.53
CA LEU A 41 2.14 -13.59 15.11
C LEU A 41 2.85 -12.38 14.47
N LEU A 42 2.15 -11.25 14.24
CA LEU A 42 2.72 -10.11 13.52
C LEU A 42 3.96 -9.54 14.23
N LYS A 43 3.90 -9.39 15.55
CA LYS A 43 5.03 -8.87 16.33
C LYS A 43 6.26 -9.77 16.20
N GLU A 44 6.08 -11.08 16.38
CA GLU A 44 7.18 -12.04 16.26
C GLU A 44 7.76 -12.07 14.84
N SER A 45 6.89 -12.05 13.82
CA SER A 45 7.29 -11.99 12.42
C SER A 45 8.16 -10.77 12.11
N LEU A 46 7.76 -9.60 12.61
CA LEU A 46 8.54 -8.36 12.46
C LEU A 46 9.88 -8.41 13.20
N ASP A 47 9.93 -8.95 14.41
CA ASP A 47 11.15 -9.09 15.20
C ASP A 47 12.16 -10.04 14.52
N ARG A 48 11.69 -11.11 13.87
CA ARG A 48 12.52 -12.03 13.08
C ARG A 48 13.10 -11.37 11.84
N LEU A 49 12.33 -10.56 11.14
CA LEU A 49 12.77 -9.85 9.92
C LEU A 49 13.68 -8.67 10.20
N ARG A 50 13.64 -8.10 11.41
CA ARG A 50 14.37 -6.86 11.76
C ARG A 50 15.87 -6.89 11.43
N LYS A 51 16.48 -8.07 11.45
CA LYS A 51 17.92 -8.24 11.20
C LYS A 51 18.29 -8.21 9.72
N VAL A 52 17.33 -8.43 8.83
CA VAL A 52 17.57 -8.60 7.39
C VAL A 52 16.85 -7.55 6.53
N VAL A 53 15.83 -6.88 7.06
CA VAL A 53 15.12 -5.80 6.35
C VAL A 53 16.09 -4.69 5.97
N GLY A 54 16.11 -4.32 4.68
CA GLY A 54 17.00 -3.29 4.15
C GLY A 54 18.43 -3.73 3.90
N THR A 55 18.77 -5.03 4.04
CA THR A 55 20.08 -5.54 3.65
C THR A 55 20.21 -5.66 2.13
N ALA A 56 21.42 -5.49 1.60
CA ALA A 56 21.71 -5.74 0.20
C ALA A 56 21.73 -7.25 -0.16
N ASN A 57 21.63 -8.14 0.83
CA ASN A 57 21.63 -9.59 0.62
C ASN A 57 20.21 -10.08 0.35
N VAL A 58 19.81 -10.06 -0.92
CA VAL A 58 18.47 -10.49 -1.38
C VAL A 58 18.16 -11.94 -0.98
N THR A 59 19.13 -12.85 -1.05
CA THR A 59 18.93 -14.25 -0.69
C THR A 59 18.59 -14.41 0.78
N ALA A 60 19.34 -13.73 1.67
CA ALA A 60 19.07 -13.76 3.10
C ALA A 60 17.70 -13.15 3.44
N TRP A 61 17.33 -12.07 2.74
CA TRP A 61 16.03 -11.43 2.90
C TRP A 61 14.88 -12.38 2.53
N VAL A 62 14.95 -12.97 1.31
CA VAL A 62 13.94 -13.92 0.82
C VAL A 62 13.84 -15.13 1.75
N GLN A 63 14.97 -15.71 2.18
CA GLN A 63 14.96 -16.86 3.07
C GLN A 63 14.29 -16.53 4.41
N ALA A 64 14.64 -15.39 5.02
CA ALA A 64 14.01 -14.97 6.27
C ALA A 64 12.49 -14.75 6.11
N GLY A 65 12.06 -14.18 4.99
CA GLY A 65 10.63 -14.03 4.68
C GLY A 65 9.92 -15.39 4.53
N LEU A 66 10.51 -16.34 3.82
CA LEU A 66 9.98 -17.68 3.66
C LEU A 66 9.91 -18.44 5.01
N ASP A 67 10.95 -18.28 5.86
CA ASP A 67 10.97 -18.87 7.20
C ASP A 67 9.85 -18.31 8.08
N VAL A 68 9.55 -17.02 7.94
CA VAL A 68 8.42 -16.39 8.64
C VAL A 68 7.09 -16.98 8.15
N VAL A 69 6.84 -17.00 6.84
CA VAL A 69 5.60 -17.55 6.26
C VAL A 69 5.42 -19.03 6.66
N SER A 70 6.50 -19.81 6.61
CA SER A 70 6.47 -21.24 6.97
C SER A 70 6.18 -21.48 8.45
N SER A 71 6.39 -20.48 9.30
CA SER A 71 6.08 -20.57 10.73
C SER A 71 4.61 -20.31 11.08
N TRP A 72 3.80 -19.88 10.12
CA TRP A 72 2.37 -19.65 10.36
C TRP A 72 1.58 -20.97 10.32
N PRO A 73 0.97 -21.41 11.44
CA PRO A 73 0.40 -22.76 11.56
C PRO A 73 -0.70 -23.09 10.57
N GLN A 74 -1.47 -22.07 10.15
CA GLN A 74 -2.59 -22.20 9.22
C GLN A 74 -2.34 -21.46 7.89
N GLY A 75 -1.08 -21.07 7.66
CA GLY A 75 -0.73 -20.21 6.52
C GLY A 75 -1.22 -18.76 6.65
N PRO A 76 -1.35 -18.04 5.53
CA PRO A 76 -1.80 -16.65 5.52
C PRO A 76 -3.22 -16.49 6.07
N ALA A 77 -3.44 -15.51 6.97
CA ALA A 77 -4.75 -15.20 7.54
C ALA A 77 -5.71 -14.56 6.53
N HIS A 78 -5.18 -13.70 5.64
CA HIS A 78 -5.96 -13.05 4.59
C HIS A 78 -5.23 -13.11 3.24
N ARG A 79 -6.00 -13.00 2.16
CA ARG A 79 -5.45 -12.84 0.82
C ARG A 79 -4.91 -11.44 0.64
N THR A 80 -3.79 -11.33 -0.09
CA THR A 80 -3.19 -10.05 -0.45
C THR A 80 -2.52 -10.17 -1.82
N ILE A 81 -2.41 -9.08 -2.55
CA ILE A 81 -1.92 -9.06 -3.93
C ILE A 81 -0.72 -8.14 -4.06
N GLY A 82 0.33 -8.61 -4.72
CA GLY A 82 1.44 -7.80 -5.20
C GLY A 82 1.38 -7.67 -6.72
N ILE A 83 1.54 -6.45 -7.26
CA ILE A 83 1.53 -6.19 -8.70
C ILE A 83 2.87 -5.56 -9.13
N PRO A 84 3.98 -6.34 -9.19
CA PRO A 84 5.29 -5.83 -9.60
C PRO A 84 5.46 -5.75 -11.11
N THR A 85 6.57 -5.13 -11.54
CA THR A 85 7.03 -5.13 -12.94
C THR A 85 8.28 -5.99 -13.12
N TRP A 86 8.57 -6.34 -14.38
CA TRP A 86 9.78 -7.08 -14.74
C TRP A 86 11.04 -6.22 -14.83
N PHE A 87 10.90 -4.90 -15.00
CA PHE A 87 12.00 -4.01 -15.39
C PHE A 87 12.81 -3.42 -14.23
N TYR A 88 12.37 -3.52 -12.99
CA TYR A 88 13.17 -3.08 -11.84
C TYR A 88 14.05 -4.23 -11.33
N GLY A 89 14.86 -4.74 -12.18
CA GLY A 89 15.72 -5.90 -12.31
C GLY A 89 16.37 -6.55 -11.09
N HIS A 90 16.42 -5.93 -9.93
CA HIS A 90 17.08 -6.47 -8.71
C HIS A 90 16.23 -6.36 -7.46
N GLU A 91 14.92 -6.14 -7.62
CA GLU A 91 14.01 -6.11 -6.47
C GLU A 91 13.82 -7.55 -5.93
N PRO A 92 13.94 -7.75 -4.61
CA PRO A 92 13.62 -9.03 -4.01
C PRO A 92 12.14 -9.36 -4.24
N PRO A 93 11.80 -10.64 -4.46
CA PRO A 93 10.41 -11.05 -4.57
C PRO A 93 9.68 -10.79 -3.26
N ASN A 94 8.46 -10.26 -3.34
CA ASN A 94 7.59 -10.06 -2.18
C ASN A 94 6.96 -11.40 -1.78
N VAL A 95 7.56 -12.07 -0.82
CA VAL A 95 7.14 -13.41 -0.35
C VAL A 95 5.85 -13.40 0.48
N PHE A 96 5.38 -12.23 0.90
CA PHE A 96 4.17 -12.09 1.72
C PHE A 96 2.90 -11.85 0.90
N ALA A 97 3.04 -11.51 -0.39
CA ALA A 97 1.89 -11.45 -1.28
C ALA A 97 1.38 -12.88 -1.59
N THR A 98 0.13 -13.17 -1.25
CA THR A 98 -0.48 -14.49 -1.51
C THR A 98 -0.77 -14.72 -2.99
N SER A 99 -0.80 -13.64 -3.78
CA SER A 99 -0.91 -13.68 -5.23
C SER A 99 -0.03 -12.60 -5.84
N ILE A 100 0.68 -12.94 -6.92
CA ILE A 100 1.55 -12.00 -7.63
C ILE A 100 1.09 -11.92 -9.09
N ILE A 101 0.81 -10.70 -9.56
CA ILE A 101 0.44 -10.41 -10.94
C ILE A 101 1.52 -9.52 -11.53
N LYS A 102 2.37 -10.06 -12.37
CA LYS A 102 3.57 -9.37 -12.87
C LYS A 102 3.37 -8.84 -14.30
N TYR A 103 3.67 -7.55 -14.49
CA TYR A 103 3.56 -6.87 -15.78
C TYR A 103 4.93 -6.55 -16.38
N PHE A 104 5.02 -6.52 -17.72
CA PHE A 104 6.24 -6.11 -18.43
C PHE A 104 6.36 -4.58 -18.54
N SER A 105 5.24 -3.87 -18.65
CA SER A 105 5.21 -2.41 -18.74
C SER A 105 4.84 -1.79 -17.40
N ASN A 106 5.67 -0.86 -16.91
CA ASN A 106 5.37 -0.13 -15.67
C ASN A 106 4.12 0.72 -15.80
N ALA A 107 3.91 1.36 -16.95
CA ALA A 107 2.72 2.18 -17.17
C ALA A 107 1.43 1.36 -17.10
N LEU A 108 1.41 0.16 -17.69
CA LEU A 108 0.27 -0.75 -17.56
C LEU A 108 0.08 -1.24 -16.12
N ARG A 109 1.17 -1.53 -15.40
CA ARG A 109 1.11 -1.94 -14.00
C ARG A 109 0.50 -0.86 -13.13
N GLU A 110 0.94 0.39 -13.29
CA GLU A 110 0.41 1.54 -12.54
C GLU A 110 -1.07 1.75 -12.86
N ASP A 111 -1.44 1.77 -14.12
CA ASP A 111 -2.82 1.94 -14.54
C ASP A 111 -3.74 0.85 -13.97
N ILE A 112 -3.35 -0.40 -14.08
CA ILE A 112 -4.12 -1.53 -13.52
C ILE A 112 -4.23 -1.43 -11.99
N LEU A 113 -3.13 -1.13 -11.28
CA LEU A 113 -3.13 -1.00 -9.83
C LEU A 113 -4.12 0.09 -9.39
N LEU A 114 -4.01 1.29 -9.95
CA LEU A 114 -4.85 2.43 -9.58
C LEU A 114 -6.33 2.18 -9.92
N ASN A 115 -6.63 1.65 -11.12
CA ASN A 115 -8.00 1.40 -11.55
C ASN A 115 -8.69 0.24 -10.83
N ARG A 116 -7.94 -0.68 -10.20
CA ARG A 116 -8.51 -1.80 -9.44
C ARG A 116 -8.70 -1.50 -7.97
N CYS A 117 -7.96 -0.54 -7.41
CA CYS A 117 -8.05 -0.18 -5.98
C CYS A 117 -9.21 0.77 -5.67
N ARG A 118 -10.42 0.40 -6.09
CA ARG A 118 -11.63 1.21 -5.94
C ARG A 118 -12.08 1.44 -4.49
N GLY A 119 -11.64 0.62 -3.55
CA GLY A 119 -11.91 0.80 -2.12
C GLY A 119 -11.21 2.03 -1.52
N GLY A 120 -10.15 2.47 -2.17
CA GLY A 120 -9.32 3.61 -1.81
C GLY A 120 -7.84 3.31 -1.98
N ILE A 121 -7.03 4.35 -2.05
CA ILE A 121 -5.58 4.27 -2.19
C ILE A 121 -4.92 5.04 -1.04
N ILE A 122 -4.00 4.39 -0.34
CA ILE A 122 -3.23 5.01 0.73
C ILE A 122 -1.79 5.20 0.25
N TYR A 123 -1.34 6.43 0.21
CA TYR A 123 0.01 6.82 -0.19
C TYR A 123 0.86 7.05 1.05
N LEU A 124 1.78 6.14 1.33
CA LEU A 124 2.84 6.34 2.31
C LEU A 124 3.91 7.29 1.75
N PRO A 125 4.77 7.90 2.60
CA PRO A 125 5.91 8.68 2.13
C PRO A 125 6.73 7.93 1.07
N GLY A 126 6.87 8.52 -0.11
CA GLY A 126 7.48 7.86 -1.27
C GLY A 126 8.21 8.85 -2.16
N GLN A 127 8.82 8.37 -3.24
CA GLN A 127 9.61 9.14 -4.19
C GLN A 127 8.82 9.47 -5.48
N ALA A 128 9.52 9.80 -6.55
CA ALA A 128 8.95 10.24 -7.82
C ALA A 128 7.84 9.34 -8.38
N GLY A 129 8.00 8.01 -8.28
CA GLY A 129 6.96 7.06 -8.73
C GLY A 129 5.66 7.20 -7.94
N THR A 130 5.75 7.35 -6.60
CA THR A 130 4.58 7.59 -5.76
C THR A 130 3.88 8.91 -6.11
N VAL A 131 4.66 9.98 -6.37
CA VAL A 131 4.09 11.26 -6.82
C VAL A 131 3.37 11.12 -8.15
N GLN A 132 3.95 10.41 -9.11
CA GLN A 132 3.30 10.11 -10.38
C GLN A 132 1.97 9.37 -10.17
N GLU A 133 1.95 8.30 -9.37
CA GLU A 133 0.74 7.52 -9.07
C GLU A 133 -0.34 8.38 -8.40
N VAL A 134 0.03 9.26 -7.46
CA VAL A 134 -0.90 10.21 -6.80
C VAL A 134 -1.61 11.09 -7.84
N PHE A 135 -0.84 11.73 -8.74
CA PHE A 135 -1.44 12.63 -9.74
C PHE A 135 -2.20 11.87 -10.84
N GLN A 136 -1.79 10.65 -11.17
CA GLN A 136 -2.54 9.80 -12.09
C GLN A 136 -3.91 9.42 -11.50
N ALA A 137 -3.97 9.00 -10.23
CA ALA A 137 -5.22 8.70 -9.56
C ALA A 137 -6.11 9.94 -9.38
N LEU A 138 -5.51 11.09 -9.02
CA LEU A 138 -6.22 12.36 -8.92
C LEU A 138 -6.84 12.76 -10.26
N THR A 139 -6.12 12.56 -11.37
CA THR A 139 -6.65 12.85 -12.71
C THR A 139 -7.89 12.01 -13.00
N GLY A 140 -7.90 10.73 -12.62
CA GLY A 140 -9.09 9.89 -12.72
C GLY A 140 -10.28 10.45 -11.95
N ASN A 141 -10.04 10.88 -10.71
CA ASN A 141 -11.08 11.49 -9.88
C ASN A 141 -11.57 12.84 -10.43
N TYR A 142 -10.67 13.65 -10.99
CA TYR A 142 -10.99 14.97 -11.53
C TYR A 142 -11.96 14.89 -12.72
N TYR A 143 -11.86 13.86 -13.55
CA TYR A 143 -12.73 13.65 -14.71
C TYR A 143 -13.87 12.65 -14.44
N ALA A 144 -14.02 12.16 -13.21
CA ALA A 144 -15.13 11.30 -12.85
C ALA A 144 -16.46 12.05 -13.00
N THR A 145 -17.42 11.41 -13.63
CA THR A 145 -18.77 11.97 -13.84
C THR A 145 -19.78 11.50 -12.81
N ASP A 146 -19.42 10.46 -12.07
CA ASP A 146 -20.22 9.88 -11.00
C ASP A 146 -19.39 9.78 -9.72
N GLU A 147 -19.98 10.11 -8.58
CA GLU A 147 -19.37 9.99 -7.24
C GLU A 147 -18.89 8.55 -6.95
N ASP A 148 -19.58 7.56 -7.46
CA ASP A 148 -19.19 6.14 -7.33
C ASP A 148 -17.91 5.78 -8.10
N GLU A 149 -17.50 6.60 -9.06
CA GLU A 149 -16.24 6.45 -9.80
C GLU A 149 -15.04 7.06 -9.05
N VAL A 150 -15.29 7.97 -8.12
CA VAL A 150 -14.24 8.64 -7.36
C VAL A 150 -13.61 7.70 -6.34
N THR A 151 -12.31 7.53 -6.42
CA THR A 151 -11.54 6.68 -5.51
C THR A 151 -10.99 7.52 -4.35
N PRO A 152 -11.22 7.15 -3.08
CA PRO A 152 -10.61 7.84 -1.94
C PRO A 152 -9.07 7.82 -2.01
N LEU A 153 -8.44 8.99 -1.91
CA LEU A 153 -6.98 9.16 -1.89
C LEU A 153 -6.55 9.61 -0.50
N ILE A 154 -5.78 8.80 0.18
CA ILE A 154 -5.39 9.02 1.58
C ILE A 154 -3.88 9.24 1.62
N MET A 155 -3.47 10.45 1.98
CA MET A 155 -2.07 10.85 2.10
C MET A 155 -1.62 10.59 3.54
N PHE A 156 -0.84 9.54 3.75
CA PHE A 156 -0.35 9.18 5.09
C PHE A 156 0.96 9.93 5.41
N GLY A 157 1.00 10.61 6.53
CA GLY A 157 2.12 11.45 6.96
C GLY A 157 1.92 12.92 6.58
N SER A 158 1.14 13.66 7.36
CA SER A 158 0.77 15.06 7.08
C SER A 158 2.00 15.95 6.93
N HIS A 159 3.01 15.79 7.78
CA HIS A 159 4.25 16.56 7.68
C HIS A 159 4.99 16.28 6.35
N TYR A 160 5.05 15.01 5.92
CA TYR A 160 5.73 14.65 4.69
C TYR A 160 5.07 15.32 3.47
N TRP A 161 3.76 15.16 3.32
CA TRP A 161 3.02 15.66 2.16
C TRP A 161 2.77 17.17 2.17
N SER A 162 2.95 17.83 3.32
CA SER A 162 2.77 19.28 3.45
C SER A 162 4.08 20.07 3.50
N GLN A 163 5.18 19.46 3.97
CA GLN A 163 6.44 20.16 4.23
C GLN A 163 7.64 19.53 3.53
N THR A 164 7.83 18.22 3.63
CA THR A 164 9.01 17.53 3.07
C THR A 164 8.88 17.41 1.55
N LEU A 165 7.75 16.94 1.07
CA LEU A 165 7.35 16.90 -0.34
C LEU A 165 5.97 17.53 -0.47
N PRO A 166 5.87 18.87 -0.60
CA PRO A 166 4.62 19.61 -0.40
C PRO A 166 3.66 19.47 -1.58
N ALA A 167 3.19 18.25 -1.85
CA ALA A 167 2.18 17.98 -2.86
C ALA A 167 0.75 18.33 -2.41
N TRP A 168 0.50 18.33 -1.09
CA TRP A 168 -0.84 18.50 -0.53
C TRP A 168 -1.57 19.77 -0.99
N PRO A 169 -0.98 20.98 -0.99
CA PRO A 169 -1.69 22.18 -1.44
C PRO A 169 -2.22 22.07 -2.87
N LEU A 170 -1.43 21.45 -3.76
CA LEU A 170 -1.82 21.26 -5.15
C LEU A 170 -2.92 20.20 -5.28
N LEU A 171 -2.76 19.05 -4.61
CA LEU A 171 -3.75 17.98 -4.59
C LEU A 171 -5.10 18.49 -4.08
N HIS A 172 -5.09 19.20 -2.96
CA HIS A 172 -6.30 19.76 -2.36
C HIS A 172 -6.98 20.80 -3.27
N SER A 173 -6.19 21.63 -3.96
CA SER A 173 -6.74 22.63 -4.90
C SER A 173 -7.42 22.01 -6.12
N MET A 174 -6.92 20.85 -6.57
CA MET A 174 -7.47 20.11 -7.72
C MET A 174 -8.66 19.20 -7.33
N SER A 175 -8.88 18.96 -6.04
CA SER A 175 -9.96 18.08 -5.53
C SER A 175 -11.21 18.87 -5.13
N ARG A 176 -11.41 20.11 -5.64
CA ARG A 176 -12.48 21.02 -5.19
C ARG A 176 -13.89 20.46 -5.34
N ASP A 177 -14.12 19.67 -6.38
CA ASP A 177 -15.43 19.10 -6.66
C ASP A 177 -15.72 17.86 -5.79
N HIS A 178 -14.65 17.20 -5.31
CA HIS A 178 -14.72 16.01 -4.45
C HIS A 178 -13.79 16.11 -3.23
N PRO A 179 -13.88 17.18 -2.40
CA PRO A 179 -12.91 17.45 -1.33
C PRO A 179 -12.89 16.41 -0.23
N HIS A 180 -13.97 15.65 -0.07
CA HIS A 180 -14.09 14.60 0.94
C HIS A 180 -13.43 13.26 0.53
N HIS A 181 -13.03 13.14 -0.73
CA HIS A 181 -12.30 11.95 -1.23
C HIS A 181 -10.78 12.07 -1.12
N ILE A 182 -10.25 13.18 -0.62
CA ILE A 182 -8.82 13.33 -0.35
C ILE A 182 -8.61 13.79 1.09
N CYS A 183 -7.69 13.16 1.81
CA CYS A 183 -7.38 13.55 3.19
C CYS A 183 -5.93 13.26 3.57
N LEU A 184 -5.45 14.04 4.56
CA LEU A 184 -4.20 13.78 5.29
C LEU A 184 -4.50 12.99 6.56
N VAL A 185 -3.67 11.99 6.84
CA VAL A 185 -3.76 11.18 8.05
C VAL A 185 -2.38 10.90 8.62
N ASP A 186 -2.29 10.67 9.92
CA ASP A 186 -1.03 10.39 10.60
C ASP A 186 -1.07 9.08 11.39
N THR A 187 -2.24 8.45 11.50
CA THR A 187 -2.37 7.15 12.18
C THR A 187 -3.10 6.11 11.35
N VAL A 188 -2.86 4.84 11.68
CA VAL A 188 -3.49 3.70 11.02
C VAL A 188 -5.01 3.75 11.18
N GLU A 189 -5.49 4.12 12.36
CA GLU A 189 -6.92 4.24 12.68
C GLU A 189 -7.58 5.32 11.81
N GLN A 190 -6.91 6.46 11.64
CA GLN A 190 -7.40 7.55 10.77
C GLN A 190 -7.47 7.08 9.31
N ALA A 191 -6.46 6.33 8.83
CA ALA A 191 -6.45 5.82 7.46
C ALA A 191 -7.61 4.85 7.21
N VAL A 192 -7.84 3.90 8.13
CA VAL A 192 -8.97 2.95 8.04
C VAL A 192 -10.31 3.69 8.14
N ALA A 193 -10.43 4.67 9.04
CA ALA A 193 -11.65 5.46 9.19
C ALA A 193 -11.97 6.30 7.93
N ALA A 194 -10.93 6.82 7.26
CA ALA A 194 -11.10 7.58 6.02
C ALA A 194 -11.69 6.73 4.88
N LEU A 195 -11.27 5.46 4.77
CA LEU A 195 -11.83 4.53 3.77
C LEU A 195 -13.32 4.20 4.00
N ARG A 196 -13.76 4.23 5.27
CA ARG A 196 -15.16 3.93 5.64
C ARG A 196 -16.13 5.10 5.42
N ARG A 197 -15.62 6.30 5.17
CA ARG A 197 -16.44 7.53 4.99
C ARG A 197 -17.11 7.61 3.61
N ARG A 198 -17.13 6.55 2.81
CA ARG A 198 -17.98 6.52 1.63
C ARG A 198 -19.43 6.81 2.06
N PRO A 199 -20.14 7.75 1.40
CA PRO A 199 -21.55 7.89 1.63
C PRO A 199 -22.19 6.50 1.46
N SER A 200 -22.89 6.05 2.50
CA SER A 200 -23.72 4.84 2.42
C SER A 200 -24.74 5.05 1.32
N ARG A 201 -24.82 4.10 0.39
CA ARG A 201 -25.91 4.02 -0.57
C ARG A 201 -27.26 3.98 0.14
#